data_f5e0543342db6fb1af944cafc97dbfd4
#
_entry.id   f5e0543342db6fb1af944cafc97dbfd4
#
_cell.length_a   1.000
_cell.length_b   1.000
_cell.length_c   1.000
_cell.angle_alpha   90.00
_cell.angle_beta   90.00
_cell.angle_gamma   90.00
#
_symmetry.space_group_name_H-M   'P 1'
#
loop_
_entity.id
_entity.type
_entity.pdbx_description
1 polymer ?
#
loop_
_entity_poly.entity_id
_entity_poly.type
_entity_poly.pdbx_seq_one_letter_code
_entity_poly.pdbx_strand_id
1 'polypeptide(L)'
;TNVEIVRRVLAEGLAPEVVSEGEVRAALRAGAAGRDVLFTSSSKSPSEIDFALRHDVLLNVDNLDELAQVSASALRLGMTARISFRINPGVDPDTLHQINTGIPESKFGVHLDGGHARAAYALARELPALAITGVHCHIGSQITETAGYEKTARRMLAFVRELKEELGLTLSFVDLGGGLGIPFADGQAVMTPEDLARALKPIWDEEVALLGYEPELWIEPGRYLVAQAGLMVARVNSVKTTPVKTFVNVDAGFNTLMRPALYGAAHRVRVVGRDASPMLLDVAGDVCETGDILAEGRLLPKPEAGDLVAFLDAGAYGFVMASEYNARPLPAEVLVDGDAVRVIRKRGTWEELHRSEPEGGSAS
;
A
#
# COMPACT_ATOMS: atom_id res chain seq x y z
N THR A 1 -6.96 0.13 -5.32
CA THR A 1 -7.09 -0.15 -6.77
C THR A 1 -8.52 -0.09 -7.32
N ASN A 2 -9.53 0.22 -6.50
CA ASN A 2 -10.86 0.50 -7.04
C ASN A 2 -10.83 1.88 -7.72
N VAL A 3 -11.15 1.91 -9.02
CA VAL A 3 -11.06 3.13 -9.86
C VAL A 3 -11.93 4.28 -9.32
N GLU A 4 -13.08 3.99 -8.70
CA GLU A 4 -13.93 5.03 -8.12
C GLU A 4 -13.30 5.66 -6.86
N ILE A 5 -12.64 4.86 -6.04
CA ILE A 5 -11.89 5.37 -4.87
C ILE A 5 -10.69 6.20 -5.33
N VAL A 6 -9.93 5.70 -6.32
CA VAL A 6 -8.79 6.46 -6.88
C VAL A 6 -9.29 7.80 -7.44
N ARG A 7 -10.42 7.84 -8.16
CA ARG A 7 -11.00 9.09 -8.69
C ARG A 7 -11.31 10.10 -7.58
N ARG A 8 -11.81 9.65 -6.42
CA ARG A 8 -12.06 10.52 -5.27
C ARG A 8 -10.78 11.09 -4.69
N VAL A 9 -9.76 10.24 -4.55
CA VAL A 9 -8.43 10.66 -4.06
C VAL A 9 -7.82 11.71 -5.00
N LEU A 10 -7.92 11.50 -6.32
CA LEU A 10 -7.47 12.47 -7.32
C LEU A 10 -8.25 13.80 -7.23
N ALA A 11 -9.55 13.75 -6.95
CA ALA A 11 -10.39 14.95 -6.81
C ALA A 11 -9.99 15.81 -5.59
N GLU A 12 -9.36 15.22 -4.58
CA GLU A 12 -8.76 15.93 -3.44
C GLU A 12 -7.35 16.48 -3.75
N GLY A 13 -6.87 16.36 -4.99
CA GLY A 13 -5.58 16.89 -5.43
C GLY A 13 -4.37 16.00 -5.11
N LEU A 14 -4.59 14.74 -4.72
CA LEU A 14 -3.52 13.79 -4.45
C LEU A 14 -3.10 13.06 -5.73
N ALA A 15 -1.81 12.74 -5.86
CA ALA A 15 -1.25 11.98 -6.97
C ALA A 15 -1.13 10.49 -6.60
N PRO A 16 -1.20 9.55 -7.57
CA PRO A 16 -1.08 8.13 -7.31
C PRO A 16 0.37 7.66 -7.34
N GLU A 17 0.77 6.95 -6.28
CA GLU A 17 1.89 6.04 -6.27
C GLU A 17 1.37 4.63 -6.56
N VAL A 18 2.06 3.88 -7.44
CA VAL A 18 1.63 2.59 -7.96
C VAL A 18 2.77 1.58 -8.00
N VAL A 19 2.45 0.28 -7.91
CA VAL A 19 3.46 -0.79 -7.82
C VAL A 19 3.35 -1.84 -8.93
N SER A 20 2.48 -1.64 -9.92
CA SER A 20 2.31 -2.55 -11.07
C SER A 20 1.68 -1.83 -12.26
N GLU A 21 1.81 -2.40 -13.48
CA GLU A 21 1.09 -1.92 -14.67
C GLU A 21 -0.43 -1.90 -14.45
N GLY A 22 -0.97 -2.89 -13.73
CA GLY A 22 -2.39 -2.93 -13.39
C GLY A 22 -2.85 -1.71 -12.59
N GLU A 23 -2.01 -1.25 -11.66
CA GLU A 23 -2.28 -0.04 -10.88
C GLU A 23 -2.06 1.24 -11.70
N VAL A 24 -1.06 1.31 -12.59
CA VAL A 24 -0.94 2.40 -13.57
C VAL A 24 -2.22 2.52 -14.40
N ARG A 25 -2.71 1.41 -14.94
CA ARG A 25 -3.96 1.38 -15.72
C ARG A 25 -5.17 1.85 -14.91
N ALA A 26 -5.24 1.46 -13.63
CA ALA A 26 -6.31 1.91 -12.72
C ALA A 26 -6.24 3.42 -12.48
N ALA A 27 -5.05 3.98 -12.26
CA ALA A 27 -4.81 5.41 -12.07
C ALA A 27 -5.20 6.21 -13.33
N LEU A 28 -4.73 5.81 -14.51
CA LEU A 28 -5.09 6.43 -15.79
C LEU A 28 -6.59 6.35 -16.06
N ARG A 29 -7.22 5.21 -15.78
CA ARG A 29 -8.68 5.04 -15.93
C ARG A 29 -9.47 5.91 -14.94
N ALA A 30 -8.91 6.20 -13.78
CA ALA A 30 -9.52 7.13 -12.82
C ALA A 30 -9.39 8.59 -13.24
N GLY A 31 -8.53 8.91 -14.21
CA GLY A 31 -8.32 10.26 -14.75
C GLY A 31 -6.97 10.90 -14.37
N ALA A 32 -6.04 10.15 -13.76
CA ALA A 32 -4.70 10.65 -13.51
C ALA A 32 -3.97 10.95 -14.83
N ALA A 33 -3.23 12.04 -14.88
CA ALA A 33 -2.25 12.23 -15.94
C ALA A 33 -1.02 11.36 -15.65
N GLY A 34 -0.46 10.69 -16.67
CA GLY A 34 0.68 9.79 -16.44
C GLY A 34 1.87 10.48 -15.78
N ARG A 35 2.09 11.76 -16.11
CA ARG A 35 3.17 12.58 -15.51
C ARG A 35 3.06 12.74 -13.99
N ASP A 36 1.87 12.56 -13.44
CA ASP A 36 1.60 12.70 -12.01
C ASP A 36 1.61 11.33 -11.28
N VAL A 37 1.90 10.25 -12.02
CA VAL A 37 1.98 8.88 -11.47
C VAL A 37 3.43 8.52 -11.19
N LEU A 38 3.72 8.08 -9.97
CA LEU A 38 4.99 7.47 -9.57
C LEU A 38 4.86 5.95 -9.58
N PHE A 39 5.69 5.26 -10.36
CA PHE A 39 5.69 3.79 -10.42
C PHE A 39 6.85 3.21 -9.62
N THR A 40 6.54 2.72 -8.41
CA THR A 40 7.48 2.14 -7.44
C THR A 40 7.28 0.62 -7.39
N SER A 41 8.27 -0.14 -7.85
CA SER A 41 8.30 -1.60 -7.73
C SER A 41 9.74 -2.07 -7.64
N SER A 42 10.02 -3.10 -6.87
CA SER A 42 11.36 -3.72 -6.81
C SER A 42 11.67 -4.61 -8.02
N SER A 43 10.69 -4.83 -8.88
CA SER A 43 10.86 -5.66 -10.09
C SER A 43 9.84 -5.25 -11.13
N LYS A 44 10.28 -4.51 -12.14
CA LYS A 44 9.48 -4.12 -13.31
C LYS A 44 9.95 -4.93 -14.52
N SER A 45 9.03 -5.56 -15.22
CA SER A 45 9.32 -6.22 -16.49
C SER A 45 9.62 -5.20 -17.62
N PRO A 46 10.31 -5.59 -18.68
CA PRO A 46 10.53 -4.69 -19.83
C PRO A 46 9.22 -4.15 -20.45
N SER A 47 8.15 -4.96 -20.43
CA SER A 47 6.84 -4.53 -20.94
C SER A 47 6.18 -3.48 -20.04
N GLU A 48 6.33 -3.59 -18.71
CA GLU A 48 5.84 -2.59 -17.76
C GLU A 48 6.61 -1.27 -17.87
N ILE A 49 7.93 -1.34 -18.06
CA ILE A 49 8.77 -0.17 -18.32
C ILE A 49 8.32 0.52 -19.60
N ASP A 50 8.15 -0.22 -20.70
CA ASP A 50 7.68 0.32 -21.97
C ASP A 50 6.30 0.96 -21.84
N PHE A 51 5.39 0.30 -21.12
CA PHE A 51 4.06 0.82 -20.87
C PHE A 51 4.10 2.14 -20.09
N ALA A 52 4.89 2.20 -19.02
CA ALA A 52 5.08 3.39 -18.20
C ALA A 52 5.64 4.57 -19.03
N LEU A 53 6.70 4.32 -19.82
CA LEU A 53 7.30 5.32 -20.68
C LEU A 53 6.29 5.91 -21.67
N ARG A 54 5.52 5.06 -22.36
CA ARG A 54 4.49 5.51 -23.36
C ARG A 54 3.40 6.37 -22.74
N HIS A 55 3.20 6.30 -21.43
CA HIS A 55 2.19 7.08 -20.71
C HIS A 55 2.81 8.23 -19.89
N ASP A 56 4.09 8.52 -20.07
CA ASP A 56 4.82 9.57 -19.33
C ASP A 56 4.79 9.38 -17.81
N VAL A 57 4.87 8.12 -17.33
CA VAL A 57 4.89 7.78 -15.91
C VAL A 57 6.30 7.95 -15.37
N LEU A 58 6.44 8.52 -14.17
CA LEU A 58 7.71 8.64 -13.46
C LEU A 58 8.10 7.27 -12.90
N LEU A 59 9.29 6.78 -13.28
CA LEU A 59 9.81 5.48 -12.85
C LEU A 59 10.70 5.63 -11.62
N ASN A 60 10.32 5.02 -10.51
CA ASN A 60 11.15 4.90 -9.32
C ASN A 60 12.01 3.63 -9.43
N VAL A 61 13.28 3.82 -9.74
CA VAL A 61 14.25 2.74 -10.02
C VAL A 61 14.71 2.10 -8.71
N ASP A 62 14.68 0.78 -8.65
CA ASP A 62 15.03 0.03 -7.45
C ASP A 62 16.45 -0.52 -7.44
N ASN A 63 17.05 -0.74 -8.63
CA ASN A 63 18.37 -1.34 -8.77
C ASN A 63 19.05 -0.96 -10.11
N LEU A 64 20.35 -1.29 -10.26
CA LEU A 64 21.15 -0.88 -11.43
C LEU A 64 20.81 -1.63 -12.72
N ASP A 65 20.35 -2.89 -12.62
CA ASP A 65 19.93 -3.64 -13.80
C ASP A 65 18.65 -3.03 -14.39
N GLU A 66 17.72 -2.63 -13.51
CA GLU A 66 16.53 -1.89 -13.93
C GLU A 66 16.89 -0.54 -14.55
N LEU A 67 17.85 0.21 -13.99
CA LEU A 67 18.31 1.46 -14.55
C LEU A 67 18.77 1.28 -16.01
N ALA A 68 19.58 0.26 -16.29
CA ALA A 68 20.06 -0.04 -17.63
C ALA A 68 18.89 -0.40 -18.58
N GLN A 69 17.91 -1.16 -18.10
CA GLN A 69 16.71 -1.51 -18.87
C GLN A 69 15.86 -0.29 -19.18
N VAL A 70 15.66 0.63 -18.22
CA VAL A 70 14.90 1.88 -18.41
C VAL A 70 15.59 2.75 -19.48
N SER A 71 16.91 2.94 -19.39
CA SER A 71 17.68 3.69 -20.39
C SER A 71 17.57 3.06 -21.80
N ALA A 72 17.74 1.75 -21.90
CA ALA A 72 17.65 1.03 -23.19
C ALA A 72 16.23 1.12 -23.78
N SER A 73 15.19 0.99 -22.97
CA SER A 73 13.79 1.12 -23.40
C SER A 73 13.48 2.55 -23.86
N ALA A 74 13.92 3.56 -23.10
CA ALA A 74 13.75 4.96 -23.46
C ALA A 74 14.41 5.30 -24.81
N LEU A 75 15.66 4.86 -25.01
CA LEU A 75 16.36 5.01 -26.28
C LEU A 75 15.62 4.35 -27.45
N ARG A 76 15.22 3.10 -27.27
CA ARG A 76 14.50 2.33 -28.30
C ARG A 76 13.17 2.95 -28.67
N LEU A 77 12.48 3.59 -27.71
CA LEU A 77 11.22 4.28 -27.92
C LEU A 77 11.38 5.73 -28.41
N GLY A 78 12.60 6.26 -28.44
CA GLY A 78 12.86 7.66 -28.77
C GLY A 78 12.31 8.64 -27.74
N MET A 79 12.28 8.23 -26.45
CA MET A 79 11.72 8.99 -25.33
C MET A 79 12.81 9.30 -24.30
N THR A 80 12.49 10.18 -23.36
CA THR A 80 13.31 10.40 -22.16
C THR A 80 12.55 9.90 -20.94
N ALA A 81 13.15 8.98 -20.21
CA ALA A 81 12.57 8.47 -18.96
C ALA A 81 12.81 9.46 -17.82
N ARG A 82 11.76 9.91 -17.17
CA ARG A 82 11.86 10.59 -15.88
C ARG A 82 12.05 9.53 -14.80
N ILE A 83 13.10 9.67 -14.00
CA ILE A 83 13.43 8.68 -12.97
C ILE A 83 13.68 9.32 -11.62
N SER A 84 13.39 8.56 -10.57
CA SER A 84 13.92 8.68 -9.22
C SER A 84 14.56 7.35 -8.82
N PHE A 85 15.30 7.32 -7.73
CA PHE A 85 15.77 6.07 -7.14
C PHE A 85 15.09 5.81 -5.81
N ARG A 86 14.71 4.55 -5.60
CA ARG A 86 14.38 4.05 -4.28
C ARG A 86 15.66 3.79 -3.52
N ILE A 87 15.84 4.54 -2.43
CA ILE A 87 16.99 4.43 -1.53
C ILE A 87 16.60 3.70 -0.27
N ASN A 88 17.40 2.74 0.14
CA ASN A 88 17.31 2.14 1.45
C ASN A 88 18.15 2.98 2.44
N PRO A 89 17.51 3.73 3.34
CA PRO A 89 18.23 4.63 4.25
C PRO A 89 18.88 3.92 5.44
N GLY A 90 18.72 2.60 5.61
CA GLY A 90 19.23 1.87 6.76
C GLY A 90 18.60 2.33 8.08
N VAL A 91 17.31 2.59 8.09
CA VAL A 91 16.55 3.04 9.27
C VAL A 91 15.50 2.00 9.63
N ASP A 92 15.56 1.51 10.87
CA ASP A 92 14.53 0.66 11.45
C ASP A 92 13.47 1.54 12.13
N PRO A 93 12.21 1.51 11.67
CA PRO A 93 11.11 2.27 12.27
C PRO A 93 10.43 1.51 13.43
N ASP A 94 10.99 0.39 13.90
CA ASP A 94 10.43 -0.46 14.97
C ASP A 94 9.01 -0.96 14.66
N THR A 95 8.86 -1.59 13.51
CA THR A 95 7.60 -2.21 13.05
C THR A 95 7.75 -3.72 12.87
N LEU A 96 6.65 -4.43 12.52
CA LEU A 96 6.71 -5.86 12.22
C LEU A 96 7.71 -6.14 11.09
N HIS A 97 8.56 -7.14 11.27
CA HIS A 97 9.63 -7.49 10.32
C HIS A 97 9.11 -7.67 8.88
N GLN A 98 7.92 -8.27 8.70
CA GLN A 98 7.32 -8.53 7.38
C GLN A 98 6.94 -7.24 6.62
N ILE A 99 6.77 -6.12 7.32
CA ILE A 99 6.38 -4.83 6.75
C ILE A 99 7.42 -3.73 6.98
N ASN A 100 8.60 -4.10 7.48
CA ASN A 100 9.77 -3.23 7.61
C ASN A 100 10.58 -3.29 6.31
N THR A 101 10.74 -2.16 5.65
CA THR A 101 11.42 -2.06 4.35
C THR A 101 12.69 -1.21 4.37
N GLY A 102 13.01 -0.59 5.51
CA GLY A 102 14.15 0.32 5.67
C GLY A 102 15.41 -0.31 6.26
N ILE A 103 15.36 -1.58 6.66
CA ILE A 103 16.52 -2.29 7.25
C ILE A 103 17.50 -2.77 6.17
N PRO A 104 18.78 -2.98 6.51
CA PRO A 104 19.81 -3.40 5.54
C PRO A 104 19.50 -4.72 4.83
N GLU A 105 18.79 -5.65 5.46
CA GLU A 105 18.45 -6.95 4.91
C GLU A 105 17.23 -6.90 3.96
N SER A 106 16.59 -5.72 3.83
CA SER A 106 15.45 -5.54 2.95
C SER A 106 15.85 -5.68 1.47
N LYS A 107 14.98 -6.32 0.69
CA LYS A 107 15.18 -6.47 -0.76
C LYS A 107 15.00 -5.18 -1.56
N PHE A 108 14.57 -4.10 -0.92
CA PHE A 108 14.16 -2.87 -1.59
C PHE A 108 15.26 -1.83 -1.64
N GLY A 109 15.40 -1.22 -2.82
CA GLY A 109 16.16 -0.01 -3.04
C GLY A 109 17.69 -0.16 -3.01
N VAL A 110 18.35 0.88 -3.48
CA VAL A 110 19.81 1.00 -3.44
C VAL A 110 20.22 1.50 -2.06
N HIS A 111 21.19 0.84 -1.43
CA HIS A 111 21.64 1.21 -0.09
C HIS A 111 22.32 2.58 -0.08
N LEU A 112 21.96 3.39 0.92
CA LEU A 112 22.61 4.68 1.14
C LEU A 112 24.03 4.49 1.66
N ASP A 113 24.22 3.59 2.61
CA ASP A 113 25.52 3.30 3.20
C ASP A 113 26.47 2.63 2.20
N GLY A 114 27.78 2.86 2.34
CA GLY A 114 28.79 2.34 1.43
C GLY A 114 28.91 3.09 0.09
N GLY A 115 28.17 4.18 -0.12
CA GLY A 115 28.23 4.99 -1.34
C GLY A 115 27.54 4.37 -2.55
N HIS A 116 26.75 3.30 -2.36
CA HIS A 116 26.05 2.62 -3.46
C HIS A 116 25.00 3.51 -4.11
N ALA A 117 24.22 4.24 -3.31
CA ALA A 117 23.24 5.18 -3.82
C ALA A 117 23.89 6.29 -4.67
N ARG A 118 24.99 6.89 -4.20
CA ARG A 118 25.73 7.90 -4.96
C ARG A 118 26.26 7.35 -6.28
N ALA A 119 26.83 6.15 -6.26
CA ALA A 119 27.32 5.48 -7.47
C ALA A 119 26.19 5.23 -8.48
N ALA A 120 24.98 4.89 -8.02
CA ALA A 120 23.80 4.73 -8.89
C ALA A 120 23.41 6.05 -9.58
N TYR A 121 23.40 7.16 -8.87
CA TYR A 121 23.14 8.48 -9.46
C TYR A 121 24.24 8.92 -10.43
N ALA A 122 25.51 8.64 -10.11
CA ALA A 122 26.62 8.91 -11.01
C ALA A 122 26.49 8.11 -12.30
N LEU A 123 26.14 6.82 -12.23
CA LEU A 123 25.89 5.98 -13.40
C LEU A 123 24.70 6.49 -14.23
N ALA A 124 23.61 6.90 -13.56
CA ALA A 124 22.43 7.42 -14.26
C ALA A 124 22.73 8.68 -15.08
N ARG A 125 23.68 9.52 -14.67
CA ARG A 125 24.12 10.70 -15.43
C ARG A 125 24.86 10.34 -16.72
N GLU A 126 25.55 9.22 -16.74
CA GLU A 126 26.31 8.74 -17.90
C GLU A 126 25.40 8.00 -18.91
N LEU A 127 24.25 7.49 -18.45
CA LEU A 127 23.33 6.76 -19.32
C LEU A 127 22.44 7.73 -20.11
N PRO A 128 22.22 7.45 -21.40
CA PRO A 128 21.40 8.30 -22.25
C PRO A 128 19.91 8.16 -21.98
N ALA A 129 19.12 9.14 -22.42
CA ALA A 129 17.67 9.14 -22.39
C ALA A 129 17.05 9.03 -20.97
N LEU A 130 17.77 9.51 -19.96
CA LEU A 130 17.30 9.59 -18.57
C LEU A 130 17.22 11.05 -18.12
N ALA A 131 16.19 11.38 -17.37
CA ALA A 131 16.04 12.63 -16.63
C ALA A 131 15.86 12.28 -15.14
N ILE A 132 16.89 12.57 -14.35
CA ILE A 132 16.89 12.33 -12.90
C ILE A 132 16.07 13.45 -12.26
N THR A 133 14.96 13.11 -11.59
CA THR A 133 14.01 14.09 -11.06
C THR A 133 13.92 14.11 -9.54
N GLY A 134 14.15 13.00 -8.85
CA GLY A 134 13.94 12.94 -7.41
C GLY A 134 14.66 11.79 -6.74
N VAL A 135 14.39 11.67 -5.46
CA VAL A 135 14.81 10.56 -4.59
C VAL A 135 13.63 10.09 -3.76
N HIS A 136 13.54 8.80 -3.56
CA HIS A 136 12.47 8.14 -2.80
C HIS A 136 13.05 7.20 -1.76
N CYS A 137 12.36 7.06 -0.63
CA CYS A 137 12.57 5.98 0.32
C CYS A 137 11.24 5.55 0.93
N HIS A 138 11.20 4.35 1.49
CA HIS A 138 10.07 3.87 2.28
C HIS A 138 10.60 2.93 3.35
N ILE A 139 10.39 3.26 4.62
CA ILE A 139 11.02 2.55 5.74
C ILE A 139 10.13 1.47 6.36
N GLY A 140 8.83 1.48 6.09
CA GLY A 140 7.93 0.46 6.63
C GLY A 140 6.48 0.86 6.64
N SER A 141 5.65 0.04 7.26
CA SER A 141 4.20 0.25 7.36
C SER A 141 3.75 0.13 8.81
N GLN A 142 2.64 0.80 9.15
CA GLN A 142 2.08 0.84 10.51
C GLN A 142 3.06 1.50 11.51
N ILE A 143 3.68 2.59 11.09
CA ILE A 143 4.57 3.41 11.92
C ILE A 143 3.70 4.34 12.76
N THR A 144 3.87 4.29 14.07
CA THR A 144 3.03 5.03 15.03
C THR A 144 3.76 6.16 15.74
N GLU A 145 5.07 6.33 15.48
CA GLU A 145 5.94 7.34 16.10
C GLU A 145 6.76 8.10 15.04
N THR A 146 7.15 9.33 15.34
CA THR A 146 7.85 10.22 14.39
C THR A 146 9.32 9.91 14.23
N ALA A 147 9.97 9.31 15.23
CA ALA A 147 11.44 9.16 15.31
C ALA A 147 12.06 8.49 14.07
N GLY A 148 11.41 7.47 13.50
CA GLY A 148 11.85 6.81 12.27
C GLY A 148 11.87 7.77 11.09
N TYR A 149 10.82 8.58 10.92
CA TYR A 149 10.73 9.58 9.85
C TYR A 149 11.74 10.71 10.03
N GLU A 150 11.95 11.21 11.26
CA GLU A 150 12.93 12.26 11.56
C GLU A 150 14.34 11.83 11.18
N LYS A 151 14.73 10.61 11.58
CA LYS A 151 16.03 10.03 11.21
C LYS A 151 16.16 9.85 9.70
N THR A 152 15.10 9.38 9.05
CA THR A 152 15.05 9.19 7.60
C THR A 152 15.18 10.52 6.87
N ALA A 153 14.42 11.54 7.26
CA ALA A 153 14.49 12.86 6.64
C ALA A 153 15.89 13.47 6.70
N ARG A 154 16.56 13.41 7.86
CA ARG A 154 17.95 13.89 7.98
C ARG A 154 18.91 13.14 7.05
N ARG A 155 18.82 11.80 6.99
CA ARG A 155 19.69 11.00 6.13
C ARG A 155 19.44 11.28 4.65
N MET A 156 18.17 11.35 4.23
CA MET A 156 17.81 11.59 2.83
C MET A 156 18.19 13.00 2.37
N LEU A 157 17.95 14.02 3.18
CA LEU A 157 18.30 15.40 2.84
C LEU A 157 19.81 15.62 2.84
N ALA A 158 20.55 15.01 3.77
CA ALA A 158 22.01 15.00 3.73
C ALA A 158 22.54 14.34 2.44
N PHE A 159 21.92 13.26 2.00
CA PHE A 159 22.24 12.60 0.75
C PHE A 159 21.93 13.48 -0.49
N VAL A 160 20.79 14.16 -0.50
CA VAL A 160 20.44 15.12 -1.55
C VAL A 160 21.48 16.24 -1.65
N ARG A 161 22.00 16.72 -0.52
CA ARG A 161 23.08 17.69 -0.47
C ARG A 161 24.39 17.13 -1.07
N GLU A 162 24.77 15.90 -0.70
CA GLU A 162 25.91 15.18 -1.31
C GLU A 162 25.78 15.09 -2.83
N LEU A 163 24.60 14.70 -3.34
CA LEU A 163 24.34 14.62 -4.79
C LEU A 163 24.48 15.97 -5.46
N LYS A 164 24.05 17.05 -4.82
CA LYS A 164 24.23 18.42 -5.35
C LYS A 164 25.70 18.82 -5.38
N GLU A 165 26.41 18.64 -4.27
CA GLU A 165 27.80 19.08 -4.13
C GLU A 165 28.77 18.27 -5.02
N GLU A 166 28.62 16.94 -5.06
CA GLU A 166 29.56 16.08 -5.76
C GLU A 166 29.15 15.80 -7.21
N LEU A 167 27.86 15.73 -7.51
CA LEU A 167 27.37 15.40 -8.86
C LEU A 167 26.67 16.58 -9.55
N GLY A 168 26.49 17.72 -8.90
CA GLY A 168 25.79 18.88 -9.48
C GLY A 168 24.31 18.62 -9.77
N LEU A 169 23.69 17.66 -9.09
CA LEU A 169 22.29 17.30 -9.29
C LEU A 169 21.39 18.18 -8.42
N THR A 170 20.34 18.74 -9.01
CA THR A 170 19.26 19.44 -8.32
C THR A 170 17.99 18.60 -8.50
N LEU A 171 17.52 17.98 -7.42
CA LEU A 171 16.34 17.13 -7.45
C LEU A 171 15.07 17.95 -7.24
N SER A 172 14.00 17.60 -7.95
CA SER A 172 12.72 18.29 -7.86
C SER A 172 11.94 17.89 -6.60
N PHE A 173 12.13 16.66 -6.12
CA PHE A 173 11.40 16.17 -4.95
C PHE A 173 12.24 15.20 -4.11
N VAL A 174 11.85 15.10 -2.84
CA VAL A 174 12.29 14.09 -1.88
C VAL A 174 11.05 13.40 -1.34
N ASP A 175 10.91 12.10 -1.62
CA ASP A 175 9.81 11.28 -1.16
C ASP A 175 10.25 10.45 0.05
N LEU A 176 9.60 10.62 1.18
CA LEU A 176 9.87 9.90 2.41
C LEU A 176 9.01 8.64 2.56
N GLY A 177 8.21 8.32 1.53
CA GLY A 177 7.36 7.15 1.49
C GLY A 177 6.12 7.24 2.36
N GLY A 178 5.46 6.12 2.48
CA GLY A 178 4.28 5.97 3.30
C GLY A 178 4.59 5.42 4.69
N GLY A 179 3.60 4.73 5.23
CA GLY A 179 3.77 3.98 6.47
C GLY A 179 2.98 4.52 7.67
N LEU A 180 2.31 5.66 7.57
CA LEU A 180 1.49 6.18 8.66
C LEU A 180 0.51 5.11 9.15
N GLY A 181 0.60 4.82 10.46
CA GLY A 181 -0.21 3.82 11.13
C GLY A 181 -1.63 4.32 11.44
N ILE A 182 -2.51 3.37 11.70
CA ILE A 182 -3.87 3.60 12.19
C ILE A 182 -4.07 2.87 13.52
N PRO A 183 -5.01 3.30 14.38
CA PRO A 183 -5.33 2.55 15.59
C PRO A 183 -6.01 1.23 15.23
N PHE A 184 -5.61 0.14 15.90
CA PHE A 184 -6.27 -1.18 15.79
C PHE A 184 -7.18 -1.49 16.98
N ALA A 185 -7.18 -0.63 18.00
CA ALA A 185 -8.06 -0.71 19.16
C ALA A 185 -8.69 0.65 19.46
N ASP A 186 -9.86 0.63 20.06
CA ASP A 186 -10.52 1.86 20.48
C ASP A 186 -9.65 2.58 21.53
N GLY A 187 -9.41 3.88 21.35
CA GLY A 187 -8.58 4.70 22.24
C GLY A 187 -7.06 4.53 22.10
N GLN A 188 -6.59 3.71 21.17
CA GLN A 188 -5.16 3.63 20.87
C GLN A 188 -4.67 4.95 20.23
N ALA A 189 -3.68 5.59 20.86
CA ALA A 189 -3.02 6.74 20.27
C ALA A 189 -2.08 6.29 19.15
N VAL A 190 -2.09 7.02 18.05
CA VAL A 190 -1.15 6.87 16.93
C VAL A 190 -0.76 8.26 16.45
N MET A 191 0.40 8.38 15.82
CA MET A 191 0.85 9.61 15.18
C MET A 191 -0.16 10.09 14.12
N THR A 192 -0.49 11.38 14.17
CA THR A 192 -1.30 12.04 13.13
C THR A 192 -0.42 12.66 12.05
N PRO A 193 -0.96 13.03 10.87
CA PRO A 193 -0.23 13.81 9.88
C PRO A 193 0.30 15.15 10.43
N GLU A 194 -0.44 15.77 11.34
CA GLU A 194 -0.02 17.01 11.99
C GLU A 194 1.18 16.79 12.94
N ASP A 195 1.23 15.66 13.63
CA ASP A 195 2.38 15.30 14.47
C ASP A 195 3.60 15.04 13.60
N LEU A 196 3.44 14.34 12.48
CA LEU A 196 4.51 14.12 11.50
C LEU A 196 5.01 15.44 10.92
N ALA A 197 4.10 16.32 10.47
CA ALA A 197 4.46 17.62 9.93
C ALA A 197 5.20 18.49 10.96
N ARG A 198 4.77 18.47 12.22
CA ARG A 198 5.42 19.20 13.32
C ARG A 198 6.83 18.68 13.59
N ALA A 199 7.05 17.37 13.48
CA ALA A 199 8.36 16.75 13.67
C ALA A 199 9.31 17.00 12.49
N LEU A 200 8.79 16.92 11.26
CA LEU A 200 9.61 17.05 10.05
C LEU A 200 9.94 18.50 9.70
N LYS A 201 9.04 19.44 9.94
CA LYS A 201 9.21 20.85 9.51
C LYS A 201 10.54 21.48 9.96
N PRO A 202 10.97 21.41 11.23
CA PRO A 202 12.25 22.02 11.63
C PRO A 202 13.46 21.36 10.97
N ILE A 203 13.40 20.03 10.72
CA ILE A 203 14.45 19.30 10.02
C ILE A 203 14.50 19.74 8.55
N TRP A 204 13.34 19.84 7.93
CA TRP A 204 13.20 20.29 6.55
C TRP A 204 13.74 21.71 6.34
N ASP A 205 13.31 22.65 7.18
CA ASP A 205 13.73 24.06 7.11
C ASP A 205 15.27 24.19 7.26
N GLU A 206 15.87 23.46 8.22
CA GLU A 206 17.31 23.41 8.45
C GLU A 206 18.09 22.91 7.23
N GLU A 207 17.68 21.75 6.70
CA GLU A 207 18.40 21.09 5.60
C GLU A 207 18.18 21.81 4.26
N VAL A 208 16.99 22.33 3.98
CA VAL A 208 16.70 23.13 2.79
C VAL A 208 17.53 24.42 2.77
N ALA A 209 17.74 25.07 3.93
CA ALA A 209 18.63 26.20 4.02
C ALA A 209 20.08 25.86 3.63
N LEU A 210 20.55 24.65 3.99
CA LEU A 210 21.87 24.15 3.60
C LEU A 210 21.92 23.78 2.11
N LEU A 211 20.82 23.26 1.56
CA LEU A 211 20.72 22.94 0.13
C LEU A 211 20.75 24.20 -0.75
N GLY A 212 20.23 25.33 -0.28
CA GLY A 212 20.10 26.57 -1.05
C GLY A 212 19.07 26.50 -2.19
N TYR A 213 18.17 25.51 -2.16
CA TYR A 213 16.94 25.41 -2.95
C TYR A 213 15.97 24.50 -2.21
N GLU A 214 14.69 24.55 -2.53
CA GLU A 214 13.63 23.78 -1.87
C GLU A 214 13.04 22.75 -2.84
N PRO A 215 13.34 21.44 -2.67
CA PRO A 215 12.62 20.39 -3.37
C PRO A 215 11.21 20.23 -2.79
N GLU A 216 10.30 19.61 -3.53
CA GLU A 216 9.02 19.20 -2.97
C GLU A 216 9.20 18.05 -1.97
N LEU A 217 8.48 18.09 -0.84
CA LEU A 217 8.38 16.97 0.09
C LEU A 217 7.16 16.11 -0.29
N TRP A 218 7.40 14.84 -0.62
CA TRP A 218 6.35 13.87 -0.90
C TRP A 218 6.23 12.85 0.22
N ILE A 219 5.00 12.38 0.45
CA ILE A 219 4.67 11.27 1.35
C ILE A 219 3.57 10.40 0.74
N GLU A 220 3.54 9.11 1.08
CA GLU A 220 2.65 8.10 0.50
C GLU A 220 1.75 7.43 1.57
N PRO A 221 0.84 8.14 2.25
CA PRO A 221 0.11 7.64 3.43
C PRO A 221 -1.07 6.72 3.06
N GLY A 222 -0.90 5.75 2.16
CA GLY A 222 -1.97 4.94 1.58
C GLY A 222 -2.90 4.29 2.60
N ARG A 223 -2.34 3.57 3.60
CA ARG A 223 -3.14 2.96 4.68
C ARG A 223 -3.95 4.00 5.44
N TYR A 224 -3.32 5.10 5.82
CA TYR A 224 -3.95 6.15 6.62
C TYR A 224 -5.17 6.75 5.92
N LEU A 225 -5.09 6.96 4.61
CA LEU A 225 -6.16 7.58 3.82
C LEU A 225 -7.42 6.71 3.71
N VAL A 226 -7.28 5.38 3.59
CA VAL A 226 -8.42 4.53 3.19
C VAL A 226 -8.80 3.45 4.19
N ALA A 227 -7.92 3.04 5.12
CA ALA A 227 -8.19 1.90 5.97
C ALA A 227 -9.46 2.09 6.81
N GLN A 228 -9.57 3.21 7.50
CA GLN A 228 -10.71 3.51 8.38
C GLN A 228 -11.99 3.90 7.61
N ALA A 229 -11.85 4.27 6.33
CA ALA A 229 -12.98 4.57 5.46
C ALA A 229 -13.69 3.29 4.94
N GLY A 230 -13.09 2.11 5.11
CA GLY A 230 -13.66 0.86 4.64
C GLY A 230 -13.93 -0.14 5.76
N LEU A 231 -15.00 -0.89 5.62
CA LEU A 231 -15.35 -2.00 6.48
C LEU A 231 -15.81 -3.20 5.65
N MET A 232 -15.59 -4.41 6.19
CA MET A 232 -16.15 -5.63 5.64
C MET A 232 -17.38 -6.02 6.48
N VAL A 233 -18.48 -6.34 5.81
CA VAL A 233 -19.71 -6.85 6.45
C VAL A 233 -19.88 -8.31 6.07
N ALA A 234 -20.06 -9.16 7.07
CA ALA A 234 -20.38 -10.57 6.91
C ALA A 234 -21.65 -10.95 7.67
N ARG A 235 -22.38 -11.95 7.16
CA ARG A 235 -23.57 -12.49 7.80
C ARG A 235 -23.20 -13.69 8.65
N VAL A 236 -23.78 -13.78 9.83
CA VAL A 236 -23.66 -14.93 10.72
C VAL A 236 -24.44 -16.11 10.14
N ASN A 237 -23.75 -17.20 9.81
CA ASN A 237 -24.35 -18.45 9.39
C ASN A 237 -24.80 -19.29 10.58
N SER A 238 -23.98 -19.35 11.64
CA SER A 238 -24.26 -20.11 12.85
C SER A 238 -23.41 -19.65 14.03
N VAL A 239 -23.86 -19.97 15.24
CA VAL A 239 -23.07 -19.83 16.46
C VAL A 239 -22.85 -21.20 17.08
N LYS A 240 -21.59 -21.62 17.23
CA LYS A 240 -21.20 -22.94 17.74
C LYS A 240 -20.49 -22.78 19.08
N THR A 241 -21.06 -23.35 20.14
CA THR A 241 -20.39 -23.42 21.44
C THR A 241 -19.77 -24.82 21.62
N THR A 242 -18.50 -24.84 21.99
CA THR A 242 -17.72 -26.01 22.37
C THR A 242 -17.45 -25.96 23.89
N PRO A 243 -16.89 -27.00 24.49
CA PRO A 243 -16.48 -26.92 25.91
C PRO A 243 -15.42 -25.85 26.22
N VAL A 244 -14.70 -25.36 25.16
CA VAL A 244 -13.55 -24.44 25.31
C VAL A 244 -13.88 -23.02 24.85
N LYS A 245 -14.55 -22.89 23.69
CA LYS A 245 -14.78 -21.61 23.01
C LYS A 245 -16.17 -21.53 22.38
N THR A 246 -16.63 -20.31 22.14
CA THR A 246 -17.82 -20.05 21.30
C THR A 246 -17.37 -19.38 20.01
N PHE A 247 -17.70 -20.03 18.88
CA PHE A 247 -17.42 -19.55 17.54
C PHE A 247 -18.65 -18.93 16.89
N VAL A 248 -18.47 -17.79 16.28
CA VAL A 248 -19.42 -17.14 15.37
C VAL A 248 -18.94 -17.41 13.94
N ASN A 249 -19.62 -18.30 13.24
CA ASN A 249 -19.26 -18.64 11.86
C ASN A 249 -19.98 -17.70 10.90
N VAL A 250 -19.20 -17.01 10.03
CA VAL A 250 -19.73 -16.02 9.09
C VAL A 250 -19.52 -16.45 7.63
N ASP A 251 -20.21 -15.78 6.70
CA ASP A 251 -20.12 -16.01 5.23
C ASP A 251 -18.94 -15.28 4.56
N ALA A 252 -17.86 -15.13 5.27
CA ALA A 252 -16.60 -14.57 4.81
C ALA A 252 -15.44 -15.28 5.53
N GLY A 253 -14.29 -15.41 4.89
CA GLY A 253 -13.12 -16.02 5.48
C GLY A 253 -11.86 -15.21 5.22
N PHE A 254 -10.70 -15.79 5.52
CA PHE A 254 -9.44 -15.14 5.23
C PHE A 254 -9.22 -14.93 3.71
N ASN A 255 -9.93 -15.67 2.86
CA ASN A 255 -9.97 -15.39 1.43
C ASN A 255 -10.57 -14.02 1.09
N THR A 256 -11.38 -13.45 1.97
CA THR A 256 -11.96 -12.10 1.83
C THR A 256 -11.19 -11.05 2.64
N LEU A 257 -10.73 -11.38 3.84
CA LEU A 257 -9.93 -10.52 4.72
C LEU A 257 -8.72 -11.30 5.25
N MET A 258 -7.65 -11.32 4.46
CA MET A 258 -6.49 -12.17 4.72
C MET A 258 -5.62 -11.73 5.91
N ARG A 259 -5.63 -10.44 6.25
CA ARG A 259 -4.69 -9.84 7.20
C ARG A 259 -4.65 -10.49 8.59
N PRO A 260 -5.76 -10.91 9.21
CA PRO A 260 -5.71 -11.65 10.47
C PRO A 260 -4.90 -12.94 10.38
N ALA A 261 -5.12 -13.75 9.35
CA ALA A 261 -4.42 -15.02 9.15
C ALA A 261 -2.94 -14.82 8.76
N LEU A 262 -2.64 -13.84 7.90
CA LEU A 262 -1.28 -13.65 7.35
C LEU A 262 -0.35 -12.91 8.31
N TYR A 263 -0.85 -11.90 9.02
CA TYR A 263 -0.03 -11.00 9.84
C TYR A 263 -0.40 -11.02 11.32
N GLY A 264 -1.42 -11.79 11.74
CA GLY A 264 -2.00 -11.65 13.08
C GLY A 264 -2.65 -10.27 13.31
N ALA A 265 -2.99 -9.57 12.23
CA ALA A 265 -3.50 -8.21 12.31
C ALA A 265 -4.90 -8.18 12.94
N ALA A 266 -5.07 -7.32 13.94
CA ALA A 266 -6.37 -7.10 14.53
C ALA A 266 -7.22 -6.14 13.68
N HIS A 267 -8.52 -6.44 13.59
CA HIS A 267 -9.55 -5.51 13.14
C HIS A 267 -10.53 -5.27 14.28
N ARG A 268 -11.06 -4.05 14.39
CA ARG A 268 -12.16 -3.79 15.32
C ARG A 268 -13.42 -4.46 14.78
N VAL A 269 -14.17 -5.15 15.66
CA VAL A 269 -15.35 -5.92 15.26
C VAL A 269 -16.58 -5.39 15.98
N ARG A 270 -17.71 -5.34 15.29
CA ARG A 270 -19.01 -4.95 15.82
C ARG A 270 -20.09 -5.92 15.35
N VAL A 271 -21.00 -6.31 16.26
CA VAL A 271 -22.25 -6.96 15.87
C VAL A 271 -23.28 -5.86 15.61
N VAL A 272 -23.78 -5.80 14.38
CA VAL A 272 -24.63 -4.68 13.94
C VAL A 272 -26.02 -4.77 14.60
N GLY A 273 -26.43 -3.66 15.23
CA GLY A 273 -27.79 -3.54 15.79
C GLY A 273 -28.06 -4.39 17.02
N ARG A 274 -27.03 -4.98 17.65
CA ARG A 274 -27.19 -5.71 18.92
C ARG A 274 -26.57 -4.96 20.09
N ASP A 275 -27.37 -4.79 21.12
CA ASP A 275 -27.01 -4.16 22.39
C ASP A 275 -27.30 -5.14 23.56
N ALA A 276 -26.52 -6.21 23.62
CA ALA A 276 -26.58 -7.25 24.65
C ALA A 276 -25.28 -7.29 25.46
N SER A 277 -25.32 -7.90 26.64
CA SER A 277 -24.10 -8.09 27.44
C SER A 277 -23.04 -8.83 26.65
N PRO A 278 -21.78 -8.30 26.57
CA PRO A 278 -20.74 -8.93 25.80
C PRO A 278 -20.28 -10.23 26.43
N MET A 279 -19.91 -11.17 25.59
CA MET A 279 -19.23 -12.42 25.96
C MET A 279 -17.98 -12.63 25.07
N LEU A 280 -17.07 -13.47 25.53
CA LEU A 280 -15.86 -13.80 24.79
C LEU A 280 -16.20 -14.72 23.62
N LEU A 281 -15.90 -14.29 22.40
CA LEU A 281 -16.23 -14.98 21.15
C LEU A 281 -15.02 -14.97 20.20
N ASP A 282 -14.89 -16.04 19.42
CA ASP A 282 -14.06 -16.07 18.23
C ASP A 282 -14.98 -15.94 16.99
N VAL A 283 -14.57 -15.11 16.00
CA VAL A 283 -15.27 -15.03 14.72
C VAL A 283 -14.48 -15.84 13.70
N ALA A 284 -15.08 -16.92 13.23
CA ALA A 284 -14.48 -17.86 12.28
C ALA A 284 -15.12 -17.68 10.90
N GLY A 285 -14.30 -17.81 9.87
CA GLY A 285 -14.75 -17.76 8.49
C GLY A 285 -15.32 -19.08 7.98
N ASP A 286 -15.50 -19.13 6.68
CA ASP A 286 -16.11 -20.24 5.93
C ASP A 286 -15.12 -20.98 5.03
N VAL A 287 -13.83 -20.73 5.20
CA VAL A 287 -12.73 -21.45 4.54
C VAL A 287 -12.37 -22.71 5.32
N CYS A 288 -12.05 -23.79 4.64
CA CYS A 288 -11.78 -25.10 5.25
C CYS A 288 -10.34 -25.19 5.79
N GLU A 289 -9.98 -24.27 6.70
CA GLU A 289 -8.69 -24.26 7.41
C GLU A 289 -8.83 -23.80 8.85
N THR A 290 -8.04 -24.40 9.76
CA THR A 290 -8.02 -24.03 11.19
C THR A 290 -7.63 -22.57 11.41
N GLY A 291 -6.80 -22.02 10.52
CA GLY A 291 -6.35 -20.61 10.57
C GLY A 291 -7.40 -19.60 10.10
N ASP A 292 -8.60 -20.03 9.68
CA ASP A 292 -9.66 -19.10 9.25
C ASP A 292 -10.40 -18.49 10.43
N ILE A 293 -9.64 -17.73 11.23
CA ILE A 293 -10.12 -16.95 12.36
C ILE A 293 -9.96 -15.46 12.03
N LEU A 294 -11.06 -14.81 11.80
CA LEU A 294 -11.09 -13.38 11.46
C LEU A 294 -10.93 -12.47 12.70
N ALA A 295 -11.35 -12.95 13.86
CA ALA A 295 -11.14 -12.27 15.12
C ALA A 295 -11.15 -13.28 16.28
N GLU A 296 -10.08 -13.28 17.10
CA GLU A 296 -9.93 -14.18 18.22
C GLU A 296 -10.13 -13.44 19.55
N GLY A 297 -10.85 -14.09 20.49
CA GLY A 297 -10.99 -13.62 21.88
C GLY A 297 -11.62 -12.24 22.00
N ARG A 298 -12.69 -11.95 21.24
CA ARG A 298 -13.36 -10.65 21.28
C ARG A 298 -14.53 -10.62 22.24
N LEU A 299 -14.62 -9.55 23.03
CA LEU A 299 -15.81 -9.26 23.85
C LEU A 299 -16.87 -8.62 22.95
N LEU A 300 -17.87 -9.38 22.56
CA LEU A 300 -18.94 -8.96 21.64
C LEU A 300 -20.31 -9.38 22.19
N PRO A 301 -21.39 -8.61 21.91
CA PRO A 301 -22.74 -9.10 22.06
C PRO A 301 -22.91 -10.42 21.31
N LYS A 302 -23.50 -11.44 21.94
CA LYS A 302 -23.74 -12.73 21.29
C LYS A 302 -24.68 -12.56 20.09
N PRO A 303 -24.22 -12.82 18.86
CA PRO A 303 -25.10 -12.76 17.70
C PRO A 303 -25.90 -14.03 17.53
N GLU A 304 -26.90 -13.97 16.64
CA GLU A 304 -27.69 -15.11 16.17
C GLU A 304 -27.48 -15.30 14.66
N ALA A 305 -27.89 -16.47 14.15
CA ALA A 305 -27.86 -16.70 12.70
C ALA A 305 -28.70 -15.66 11.96
N GLY A 306 -28.14 -15.08 10.90
CA GLY A 306 -28.75 -13.99 10.13
C GLY A 306 -28.30 -12.59 10.55
N ASP A 307 -27.71 -12.39 11.73
CA ASP A 307 -27.14 -11.11 12.14
C ASP A 307 -25.95 -10.72 11.24
N LEU A 308 -25.58 -9.44 11.29
CA LEU A 308 -24.42 -8.91 10.58
C LEU A 308 -23.29 -8.61 11.55
N VAL A 309 -22.09 -8.95 11.12
CA VAL A 309 -20.83 -8.60 11.80
C VAL A 309 -20.04 -7.68 10.89
N ALA A 310 -19.61 -6.54 11.39
CA ALA A 310 -18.78 -5.58 10.70
C ALA A 310 -17.33 -5.66 11.22
N PHE A 311 -16.38 -5.81 10.29
CA PHE A 311 -14.94 -5.72 10.54
C PHE A 311 -14.48 -4.35 10.06
N LEU A 312 -14.12 -3.47 10.99
CA LEU A 312 -13.70 -2.11 10.71
C LEU A 312 -12.26 -2.07 10.19
N ASP A 313 -11.84 -0.92 9.69
CA ASP A 313 -10.46 -0.66 9.23
C ASP A 313 -10.02 -1.57 8.08
N ALA A 314 -10.96 -2.00 7.23
CA ALA A 314 -10.73 -2.95 6.14
C ALA A 314 -10.52 -2.27 4.78
N GLY A 315 -10.48 -0.93 4.71
CA GLY A 315 -10.34 -0.19 3.44
C GLY A 315 -8.96 -0.28 2.80
N ALA A 316 -7.91 -0.57 3.59
CA ALA A 316 -6.57 -0.83 3.08
C ALA A 316 -6.21 -2.31 3.25
N TYR A 317 -5.67 -2.92 2.18
CA TYR A 317 -5.23 -4.31 2.16
C TYR A 317 -6.33 -5.33 2.56
N GLY A 318 -7.61 -4.94 2.39
CA GLY A 318 -8.76 -5.83 2.49
C GLY A 318 -9.03 -6.48 1.13
N PHE A 319 -9.92 -5.87 0.34
CA PHE A 319 -10.32 -6.42 -0.96
C PHE A 319 -9.16 -6.73 -1.90
N VAL A 320 -8.11 -5.91 -1.95
CA VAL A 320 -6.96 -6.11 -2.84
C VAL A 320 -6.18 -7.39 -2.57
N MET A 321 -6.29 -7.96 -1.38
CA MET A 321 -5.69 -9.24 -0.99
C MET A 321 -6.70 -10.40 -1.02
N ALA A 322 -7.95 -10.13 -1.35
CA ALA A 322 -8.96 -11.17 -1.46
C ALA A 322 -8.65 -12.14 -2.60
N SER A 323 -9.03 -13.38 -2.44
CA SER A 323 -8.80 -14.46 -3.40
C SER A 323 -10.04 -15.34 -3.55
N GLU A 324 -10.02 -16.17 -4.60
CA GLU A 324 -11.07 -17.15 -4.89
C GLU A 324 -10.78 -18.51 -4.22
N TYR A 325 -10.04 -18.50 -3.10
CA TYR A 325 -9.70 -19.73 -2.38
C TYR A 325 -10.96 -20.50 -1.95
N ASN A 326 -10.91 -21.83 -2.01
CA ASN A 326 -12.04 -22.74 -1.89
C ASN A 326 -13.17 -22.47 -2.91
N ALA A 327 -12.83 -21.93 -4.10
CA ALA A 327 -13.78 -21.58 -5.16
C ALA A 327 -14.91 -20.65 -4.69
N ARG A 328 -14.58 -19.65 -3.85
CA ARG A 328 -15.52 -18.66 -3.36
C ARG A 328 -15.42 -17.39 -4.17
N PRO A 329 -16.55 -16.86 -4.69
CA PRO A 329 -16.56 -15.61 -5.46
C PRO A 329 -16.12 -14.41 -4.62
N LEU A 330 -15.42 -13.46 -5.25
CA LEU A 330 -15.01 -12.21 -4.61
C LEU A 330 -16.23 -11.38 -4.15
N PRO A 331 -16.14 -10.67 -3.02
CA PRO A 331 -17.24 -9.83 -2.51
C PRO A 331 -17.50 -8.61 -3.41
N ALA A 332 -18.66 -7.98 -3.25
CA ALA A 332 -18.94 -6.68 -3.85
C ALA A 332 -18.21 -5.58 -3.07
N GLU A 333 -17.90 -4.46 -3.77
CA GLU A 333 -17.55 -3.20 -3.11
C GLU A 333 -18.69 -2.19 -3.31
N VAL A 334 -19.11 -1.58 -2.21
CA VAL A 334 -20.19 -0.60 -2.17
C VAL A 334 -19.65 0.70 -1.59
N LEU A 335 -19.89 1.80 -2.28
CA LEU A 335 -19.56 3.14 -1.81
C LEU A 335 -20.79 3.77 -1.17
N VAL A 336 -20.60 4.27 0.04
CA VAL A 336 -21.58 5.08 0.78
C VAL A 336 -21.04 6.51 0.84
N ASP A 337 -21.83 7.47 0.41
CA ASP A 337 -21.48 8.89 0.36
C ASP A 337 -22.71 9.71 0.79
N GLY A 338 -22.75 10.06 2.07
CA GLY A 338 -23.97 10.58 2.69
C GLY A 338 -25.10 9.55 2.57
N ASP A 339 -26.22 9.93 1.98
CA ASP A 339 -27.37 9.07 1.72
C ASP A 339 -27.26 8.25 0.43
N ALA A 340 -26.24 8.50 -0.39
CA ALA A 340 -26.04 7.80 -1.65
C ALA A 340 -25.31 6.47 -1.44
N VAL A 341 -25.87 5.39 -2.00
CA VAL A 341 -25.28 4.04 -1.96
C VAL A 341 -25.09 3.54 -3.37
N ARG A 342 -23.87 3.18 -3.75
CA ARG A 342 -23.53 2.71 -5.10
C ARG A 342 -22.65 1.47 -5.08
N VAL A 343 -22.96 0.49 -5.91
CA VAL A 343 -22.03 -0.63 -6.18
C VAL A 343 -20.91 -0.11 -7.08
N ILE A 344 -19.68 -0.10 -6.57
CA ILE A 344 -18.47 0.32 -7.30
C ILE A 344 -17.64 -0.86 -7.78
N ARG A 345 -17.94 -2.08 -7.30
CA ARG A 345 -17.50 -3.37 -7.86
C ARG A 345 -18.58 -4.40 -7.63
N LYS A 346 -18.99 -5.07 -8.69
CA LYS A 346 -19.97 -6.17 -8.58
C LYS A 346 -19.39 -7.34 -7.81
N ARG A 347 -20.25 -8.10 -7.13
CA ARG A 347 -19.89 -9.40 -6.57
C ARG A 347 -19.48 -10.35 -7.69
N GLY A 348 -18.43 -11.13 -7.49
CA GLY A 348 -18.08 -12.22 -8.39
C GLY A 348 -19.18 -13.28 -8.46
N THR A 349 -19.25 -14.00 -9.56
CA THR A 349 -20.22 -15.10 -9.76
C THR A 349 -19.52 -16.45 -9.83
N TRP A 350 -20.29 -17.53 -9.72
CA TRP A 350 -19.75 -18.88 -9.84
C TRP A 350 -19.22 -19.15 -11.27
N GLU A 351 -19.84 -18.55 -12.27
CA GLU A 351 -19.41 -18.66 -13.67
C GLU A 351 -18.06 -17.95 -13.90
N GLU A 352 -17.83 -16.85 -13.21
CA GLU A 352 -16.57 -16.10 -13.32
C GLU A 352 -15.37 -16.86 -12.74
N LEU A 353 -15.57 -17.80 -11.82
CA LEU A 353 -14.48 -18.64 -11.27
C LEU A 353 -13.80 -19.47 -12.35
N HIS A 354 -14.53 -19.88 -13.39
CA HIS A 354 -14.05 -20.74 -14.47
C HIS A 354 -13.79 -19.98 -15.77
N ARG A 355 -13.84 -18.65 -15.79
CA ARG A 355 -13.75 -17.82 -17.01
C ARG A 355 -12.47 -18.01 -17.84
N SER A 356 -11.38 -18.47 -17.22
CA SER A 356 -10.10 -18.72 -17.88
C SER A 356 -9.85 -20.20 -18.20
N GLU A 357 -10.77 -21.08 -17.81
CA GLU A 357 -10.70 -22.49 -18.15
C GLU A 357 -11.20 -22.70 -19.58
N PRO A 358 -10.53 -23.54 -20.39
CA PRO A 358 -11.07 -23.88 -21.70
C PRO A 358 -12.42 -24.60 -21.52
N GLU A 359 -13.42 -24.23 -22.30
CA GLU A 359 -14.66 -25.01 -22.39
C GLU A 359 -14.26 -26.45 -22.73
N GLY A 360 -14.75 -27.43 -21.95
CA GLY A 360 -14.38 -28.84 -22.08
C GLY A 360 -14.68 -29.38 -23.48
N GLY A 361 -13.77 -29.09 -24.40
CA GLY A 361 -13.75 -29.66 -25.75
C GLY A 361 -12.94 -30.95 -25.71
N SER A 362 -13.51 -32.01 -26.22
CA SER A 362 -12.85 -33.26 -26.47
C SER A 362 -11.40 -33.06 -26.88
N ALA A 363 -10.47 -33.62 -26.09
CA ALA A 363 -9.10 -33.80 -26.53
C ALA A 363 -9.13 -34.51 -27.89
N SER A 364 -8.82 -33.80 -28.95
CA SER A 364 -8.57 -34.31 -30.28
C SER A 364 -7.12 -34.74 -30.42
#